data_58be5388ef43f9a03b001a20ab076ef3
#
_entry.id   58be5388ef43f9a03b001a20ab076ef3
#
_cell.length_a   1.000
_cell.length_b   1.000
_cell.length_c   1.000
_cell.angle_alpha   90.00
_cell.angle_beta   90.00
_cell.angle_gamma   90.00
#
_symmetry.space_group_name_H-M   'P 1'
#
loop_
_entity.id
_entity.type
_entity.pdbx_description
1 polymer ?
#
loop_
_entity_poly.entity_id
_entity_poly.type
_entity_poly.pdbx_seq_one_letter_code
_entity_poly.pdbx_strand_id
1 'polypeptide(L)'
;GLNFAPWPVVRAEVVPVDREQTEDIGVGIRGGDAGLMLTGDENIVDIDFQVVWNVNDPARFLFNLREPQATIRAVSESAMREIIAQSDLAPILNRDRAAISDSLELLIQNTLDSYDSGVNVVRVNFDKADPPEQVIDSFREVQAAEQQRDRLEKEADAYANRILAQARGEAAQVREQAEAYRAQVVNEATGEASRFGAV
;
A
#
# COMPACT_ATOMS: atom_id res chain seq x y z
N GLY A 1 -33.09 25.91 27.47
CA GLY A 1 -34.19 25.99 28.42
C GLY A 1 -34.30 24.68 29.23
N LEU A 2 -34.55 24.77 30.52
CA LEU A 2 -34.78 23.63 31.40
C LEU A 2 -36.16 23.02 31.03
N ASN A 3 -36.14 21.81 30.41
CA ASN A 3 -37.34 21.04 30.23
C ASN A 3 -37.54 20.09 31.40
N PHE A 4 -38.66 20.21 32.08
CA PHE A 4 -39.03 19.31 33.15
C PHE A 4 -39.78 18.13 32.55
N ALA A 5 -39.14 16.97 32.56
CA ALA A 5 -39.71 15.71 32.05
C ALA A 5 -40.25 14.87 33.24
N PRO A 6 -41.56 14.78 33.44
CA PRO A 6 -42.15 14.05 34.59
C PRO A 6 -41.98 12.52 34.42
N TRP A 7 -41.28 11.88 35.38
CA TRP A 7 -41.29 10.43 35.49
C TRP A 7 -42.68 9.92 35.89
N PRO A 8 -43.23 8.81 35.31
CA PRO A 8 -42.63 7.84 34.43
C PRO A 8 -42.95 8.04 32.93
N VAL A 9 -43.50 9.19 32.53
CA VAL A 9 -43.98 9.45 31.16
C VAL A 9 -42.86 9.73 30.17
N VAL A 10 -41.73 10.25 30.67
CA VAL A 10 -40.56 10.55 29.83
C VAL A 10 -39.36 9.75 30.32
N ARG A 11 -38.70 9.04 29.39
CA ARG A 11 -37.45 8.33 29.61
C ARG A 11 -36.33 9.13 28.95
N ALA A 12 -35.34 9.50 29.75
CA ALA A 12 -34.13 10.16 29.20
C ALA A 12 -33.03 9.11 28.98
N GLU A 13 -32.49 9.11 27.79
CA GLU A 13 -31.30 8.31 27.43
C GLU A 13 -30.14 9.25 27.18
N VAL A 14 -28.99 8.94 27.78
CA VAL A 14 -27.79 9.79 27.70
C VAL A 14 -26.79 9.10 26.78
N VAL A 15 -26.53 9.68 25.61
CA VAL A 15 -25.53 9.21 24.68
C VAL A 15 -24.27 10.09 24.81
N PRO A 16 -23.11 9.52 25.12
CA PRO A 16 -21.85 10.27 25.17
C PRO A 16 -21.35 10.56 23.76
N VAL A 17 -21.41 11.82 23.33
CA VAL A 17 -20.98 12.26 21.98
C VAL A 17 -19.48 12.48 21.86
N ASP A 18 -18.82 12.88 22.97
CA ASP A 18 -17.39 13.20 23.00
C ASP A 18 -16.51 11.96 23.25
N ARG A 19 -17.10 10.79 23.39
CA ARG A 19 -16.37 9.56 23.68
C ARG A 19 -16.11 8.77 22.42
N GLU A 20 -14.85 8.56 22.10
CA GLU A 20 -14.46 7.59 21.10
C GLU A 20 -14.80 6.17 21.58
N GLN A 21 -15.41 5.42 20.70
CA GLN A 21 -15.68 4.00 20.87
C GLN A 21 -14.84 3.22 19.87
N THR A 22 -14.47 2.02 20.23
CA THR A 22 -13.62 1.17 19.42
C THR A 22 -14.35 -0.14 19.16
N GLU A 23 -14.32 -0.55 17.89
CA GLU A 23 -14.86 -1.84 17.47
C GLU A 23 -13.72 -2.64 16.84
N ASP A 24 -13.42 -3.79 17.46
CA ASP A 24 -12.39 -4.72 16.97
C ASP A 24 -13.05 -5.71 16.00
N ILE A 25 -12.42 -5.90 14.83
CA ILE A 25 -12.95 -6.74 13.75
C ILE A 25 -11.84 -7.69 13.32
N GLY A 26 -12.19 -8.98 13.16
CA GLY A 26 -11.21 -10.05 12.88
C GLY A 26 -10.70 -10.74 14.14
N VAL A 27 -10.51 -10.00 15.24
CA VAL A 27 -9.91 -10.52 16.48
C VAL A 27 -10.89 -11.44 17.24
N GLY A 28 -10.50 -12.70 17.38
CA GLY A 28 -10.84 -13.44 18.59
C GLY A 28 -12.24 -13.95 18.77
N ILE A 29 -13.02 -14.17 17.74
CA ILE A 29 -14.05 -15.19 17.82
C ILE A 29 -13.31 -16.52 17.70
N ARG A 30 -13.04 -17.15 18.83
CA ARG A 30 -12.32 -18.42 18.96
C ARG A 30 -12.80 -19.40 17.90
N GLY A 31 -11.99 -19.63 16.86
CA GLY A 31 -12.24 -20.63 15.83
C GLY A 31 -13.18 -20.17 14.69
N GLY A 32 -13.37 -18.86 14.46
CA GLY A 32 -14.14 -18.33 13.34
C GLY A 32 -13.24 -17.72 12.25
N ASP A 33 -13.66 -17.91 11.01
CA ASP A 33 -12.99 -17.39 9.80
C ASP A 33 -13.24 -15.87 9.59
N ALA A 34 -13.55 -15.14 10.66
CA ALA A 34 -14.02 -13.75 10.58
C ALA A 34 -12.98 -12.77 10.04
N GLY A 35 -11.68 -13.05 10.24
CA GLY A 35 -10.55 -12.26 9.69
C GLY A 35 -10.06 -12.73 8.32
N LEU A 36 -10.52 -13.91 7.87
CA LEU A 36 -10.04 -14.47 6.60
C LEU A 36 -10.73 -13.77 5.41
N MET A 37 -9.91 -13.22 4.52
CA MET A 37 -10.36 -12.53 3.32
C MET A 37 -9.57 -12.98 2.11
N LEU A 38 -10.20 -12.91 0.92
CA LEU A 38 -9.57 -13.24 -0.34
C LEU A 38 -9.13 -11.94 -1.02
N THR A 39 -7.87 -11.88 -1.43
CA THR A 39 -7.29 -10.76 -2.18
C THR A 39 -7.60 -10.87 -3.67
N GLY A 40 -7.37 -9.78 -4.43
CA GLY A 40 -7.58 -9.74 -5.87
C GLY A 40 -6.71 -10.71 -6.67
N ASP A 41 -5.54 -11.06 -6.14
CA ASP A 41 -4.61 -12.06 -6.69
C ASP A 41 -4.82 -13.48 -6.13
N GLU A 42 -6.04 -13.77 -5.62
CA GLU A 42 -6.50 -15.09 -5.18
C GLU A 42 -5.74 -15.68 -3.96
N ASN A 43 -5.10 -14.82 -3.17
CA ASN A 43 -4.48 -15.23 -1.91
C ASN A 43 -5.44 -15.06 -0.74
N ILE A 44 -5.29 -15.90 0.29
CA ILE A 44 -6.03 -15.77 1.55
C ILE A 44 -5.16 -15.02 2.53
N VAL A 45 -5.75 -14.00 3.16
CA VAL A 45 -5.10 -13.17 4.19
C VAL A 45 -5.97 -13.14 5.45
N ASP A 46 -5.34 -13.17 6.60
CA ASP A 46 -5.96 -12.99 7.91
C ASP A 46 -5.72 -11.55 8.36
N ILE A 47 -6.80 -10.78 8.48
CA ILE A 47 -6.76 -9.35 8.77
C ILE A 47 -7.52 -9.07 10.05
N ASP A 48 -6.80 -8.46 11.00
CA ASP A 48 -7.35 -7.87 12.19
C ASP A 48 -7.24 -6.35 12.11
N PHE A 49 -8.34 -5.67 12.35
CA PHE A 49 -8.37 -4.22 12.34
C PHE A 49 -9.35 -3.66 13.35
N GLN A 50 -9.16 -2.40 13.68
CA GLN A 50 -9.92 -1.68 14.68
C GLN A 50 -10.50 -0.41 14.09
N VAL A 51 -11.80 -0.20 14.26
CA VAL A 51 -12.49 1.03 13.85
C VAL A 51 -12.79 1.86 15.08
N VAL A 52 -12.27 3.08 15.07
CA VAL A 52 -12.54 4.07 16.11
C VAL A 52 -13.57 5.06 15.60
N TRP A 53 -14.65 5.20 16.31
CA TRP A 53 -15.80 6.01 15.92
C TRP A 53 -16.39 6.77 17.10
N ASN A 54 -17.14 7.82 16.83
CA ASN A 54 -17.92 8.56 17.82
C ASN A 54 -19.32 8.89 17.30
N VAL A 55 -20.18 9.37 18.19
CA VAL A 55 -21.54 9.76 17.83
C VAL A 55 -21.57 11.26 17.54
N ASN A 56 -21.90 11.63 16.29
CA ASN A 56 -22.06 13.02 15.87
C ASN A 56 -23.48 13.53 16.10
N ASP A 57 -24.49 12.71 15.78
CA ASP A 57 -25.91 13.03 15.98
C ASP A 57 -26.59 11.94 16.82
N PRO A 58 -26.84 12.17 18.13
CA PRO A 58 -27.46 11.19 19.01
C PRO A 58 -28.87 10.79 18.61
N ALA A 59 -29.62 11.70 17.98
CA ALA A 59 -31.01 11.40 17.57
C ALA A 59 -31.01 10.40 16.43
N ARG A 60 -30.19 10.62 15.40
CA ARG A 60 -30.04 9.68 14.28
C ARG A 60 -29.48 8.34 14.75
N PHE A 61 -28.47 8.37 15.60
CA PHE A 61 -27.86 7.16 16.17
C PHE A 61 -28.88 6.26 16.91
N LEU A 62 -29.78 6.85 17.68
CA LEU A 62 -30.76 6.12 18.47
C LEU A 62 -31.98 5.66 17.66
N PHE A 63 -32.40 6.44 16.66
CA PHE A 63 -33.68 6.19 15.98
C PHE A 63 -33.54 5.56 14.60
N ASN A 64 -32.40 5.73 13.92
CA ASN A 64 -32.19 5.19 12.58
C ASN A 64 -31.54 3.81 12.59
N LEU A 65 -30.76 3.49 13.62
CA LEU A 65 -30.10 2.20 13.75
C LEU A 65 -30.72 1.35 14.85
N ARG A 66 -31.10 0.12 14.54
CA ARG A 66 -31.64 -0.83 15.52
C ARG A 66 -30.55 -1.33 16.46
N GLU A 67 -29.41 -1.71 15.92
CA GLU A 67 -28.24 -2.25 16.60
C GLU A 67 -26.98 -1.56 16.08
N PRO A 68 -26.66 -0.36 16.59
CA PRO A 68 -25.60 0.47 16.01
C PRO A 68 -24.23 -0.23 15.93
N GLN A 69 -23.80 -0.88 17.01
CA GLN A 69 -22.51 -1.57 17.07
C GLN A 69 -22.43 -2.73 16.06
N ALA A 70 -23.48 -3.55 15.99
CA ALA A 70 -23.53 -4.64 15.02
C ALA A 70 -23.54 -4.13 13.58
N THR A 71 -24.22 -3.02 13.31
CA THR A 71 -24.24 -2.37 12.00
C THR A 71 -22.86 -1.83 11.62
N ILE A 72 -22.20 -1.11 12.53
CA ILE A 72 -20.85 -0.58 12.29
C ILE A 72 -19.88 -1.72 12.00
N ARG A 73 -19.91 -2.80 12.78
CA ARG A 73 -19.10 -4.01 12.55
C ARG A 73 -19.34 -4.60 11.18
N ALA A 74 -20.61 -4.84 10.80
CA ALA A 74 -20.97 -5.44 9.52
C ALA A 74 -20.57 -4.56 8.33
N VAL A 75 -20.77 -3.24 8.42
CA VAL A 75 -20.36 -2.28 7.40
C VAL A 75 -18.84 -2.27 7.26
N SER A 76 -18.12 -2.22 8.38
CA SER A 76 -16.65 -2.21 8.37
C SER A 76 -16.05 -3.50 7.80
N GLU A 77 -16.61 -4.66 8.16
CA GLU A 77 -16.19 -5.95 7.61
C GLU A 77 -16.47 -6.04 6.10
N SER A 78 -17.63 -5.55 5.65
CA SER A 78 -17.99 -5.53 4.23
C SER A 78 -17.10 -4.60 3.43
N ALA A 79 -16.84 -3.40 3.95
CA ALA A 79 -15.96 -2.42 3.32
C ALA A 79 -14.50 -2.92 3.22
N MET A 80 -14.00 -3.57 4.28
CA MET A 80 -12.68 -4.18 4.27
C MET A 80 -12.59 -5.27 3.21
N ARG A 81 -13.58 -6.17 3.17
CA ARG A 81 -13.61 -7.26 2.17
C ARG A 81 -13.64 -6.72 0.75
N GLU A 82 -14.34 -5.62 0.50
CA GLU A 82 -14.39 -4.97 -0.80
C GLU A 82 -13.00 -4.42 -1.21
N ILE A 83 -12.33 -3.72 -0.33
CA ILE A 83 -11.00 -3.14 -0.60
C ILE A 83 -9.95 -4.24 -0.79
N ILE A 84 -9.96 -5.26 0.05
CA ILE A 84 -9.01 -6.37 -0.02
C ILE A 84 -9.20 -7.19 -1.30
N ALA A 85 -10.45 -7.41 -1.73
CA ALA A 85 -10.74 -8.11 -2.98
C ALA A 85 -10.27 -7.37 -4.24
N GLN A 86 -10.03 -6.06 -4.14
CA GLN A 86 -9.50 -5.22 -5.21
C GLN A 86 -7.98 -5.01 -5.12
N SER A 87 -7.35 -5.49 -4.06
CA SER A 87 -5.93 -5.28 -3.77
C SER A 87 -5.14 -6.58 -3.88
N ASP A 88 -3.88 -6.49 -4.32
CA ASP A 88 -2.95 -7.61 -4.28
C ASP A 88 -2.36 -7.79 -2.86
N LEU A 89 -1.91 -9.00 -2.55
CA LEU A 89 -1.40 -9.33 -1.21
C LEU A 89 -0.13 -8.54 -0.83
N ALA A 90 0.82 -8.39 -1.75
CA ALA A 90 2.10 -7.76 -1.46
C ALA A 90 2.00 -6.28 -1.04
N PRO A 91 1.18 -5.42 -1.67
CA PRO A 91 0.87 -4.07 -1.21
C PRO A 91 0.24 -4.04 0.19
N ILE A 92 -0.72 -4.92 0.47
CA ILE A 92 -1.43 -5.00 1.75
C ILE A 92 -0.46 -5.24 2.90
N LEU A 93 0.52 -6.12 2.70
CA LEU A 93 1.50 -6.49 3.74
C LEU A 93 2.52 -5.38 4.04
N ASN A 94 2.85 -4.50 3.09
CA ASN A 94 4.05 -3.66 3.21
C ASN A 94 3.84 -2.14 3.04
N ARG A 95 3.33 -1.67 1.89
CA ARG A 95 3.44 -0.25 1.52
C ARG A 95 2.15 0.56 1.63
N ASP A 96 1.03 -0.07 1.39
CA ASP A 96 -0.22 0.65 1.14
C ASP A 96 -1.18 0.62 2.33
N ARG A 97 -0.72 0.16 3.49
CA ARG A 97 -1.53 0.09 4.71
C ARG A 97 -2.19 1.44 5.06
N ALA A 98 -1.45 2.53 4.95
CA ALA A 98 -1.99 3.86 5.21
C ALA A 98 -3.06 4.25 4.17
N ALA A 99 -2.78 4.04 2.89
CA ALA A 99 -3.73 4.33 1.81
C ALA A 99 -4.99 3.44 1.90
N ILE A 100 -4.82 2.19 2.31
CA ILE A 100 -5.94 1.26 2.56
C ILE A 100 -6.76 1.74 3.77
N SER A 101 -6.12 2.16 4.87
CA SER A 101 -6.80 2.73 6.04
C SER A 101 -7.64 3.95 5.68
N ASP A 102 -7.08 4.88 4.91
CA ASP A 102 -7.76 6.10 4.47
C ASP A 102 -8.95 5.78 3.54
N SER A 103 -8.75 4.84 2.61
CA SER A 103 -9.82 4.39 1.70
C SER A 103 -10.93 3.68 2.45
N LEU A 104 -10.58 2.86 3.44
CA LEU A 104 -11.53 2.14 4.27
C LEU A 104 -12.35 3.09 5.16
N GLU A 105 -11.70 4.07 5.79
CA GLU A 105 -12.36 5.12 6.57
C GLU A 105 -13.42 5.83 5.73
N LEU A 106 -13.05 6.26 4.51
CA LEU A 106 -13.98 6.91 3.58
C LEU A 106 -15.14 6.00 3.17
N LEU A 107 -14.87 4.74 2.87
CA LEU A 107 -15.90 3.79 2.43
C LEU A 107 -16.88 3.48 3.56
N ILE A 108 -16.37 3.26 4.78
CA ILE A 108 -17.22 3.03 5.96
C ILE A 108 -18.05 4.28 6.24
N GLN A 109 -17.43 5.48 6.24
CA GLN A 109 -18.15 6.73 6.50
C GLN A 109 -19.27 6.95 5.48
N ASN A 110 -18.96 6.83 4.19
CA ASN A 110 -19.97 7.01 3.13
C ASN A 110 -21.14 6.02 3.27
N THR A 111 -20.84 4.78 3.64
CA THR A 111 -21.87 3.75 3.85
C THR A 111 -22.74 4.08 5.07
N LEU A 112 -22.14 4.46 6.19
CA LEU A 112 -22.86 4.88 7.40
C LEU A 112 -23.68 6.15 7.19
N ASP A 113 -23.17 7.08 6.38
CA ASP A 113 -23.88 8.31 5.99
C ASP A 113 -25.11 7.97 5.12
N SER A 114 -25.03 6.97 4.25
CA SER A 114 -26.17 6.52 3.45
C SER A 114 -27.31 5.96 4.29
N TYR A 115 -27.00 5.47 5.48
CA TYR A 115 -27.98 5.00 6.47
C TYR A 115 -28.48 6.11 7.41
N ASP A 116 -27.98 7.32 7.23
CA ASP A 116 -28.27 8.48 8.10
C ASP A 116 -28.02 8.16 9.58
N SER A 117 -26.88 7.48 9.84
CA SER A 117 -26.57 6.80 11.10
C SER A 117 -26.23 7.73 12.26
N GLY A 118 -25.79 8.97 11.99
CA GLY A 118 -25.30 9.91 13.00
C GLY A 118 -23.98 9.48 13.65
N VAL A 119 -23.23 8.57 13.00
CA VAL A 119 -21.91 8.08 13.42
C VAL A 119 -20.83 8.77 12.60
N ASN A 120 -19.73 9.11 13.24
CA ASN A 120 -18.54 9.61 12.58
C ASN A 120 -17.37 8.65 12.85
N VAL A 121 -16.74 8.18 11.78
CA VAL A 121 -15.52 7.36 11.85
C VAL A 121 -14.34 8.28 12.05
N VAL A 122 -13.57 8.06 13.10
CA VAL A 122 -12.42 8.90 13.47
C VAL A 122 -11.15 8.40 12.81
N ARG A 123 -10.96 7.07 12.81
CA ARG A 123 -9.80 6.41 12.19
C ARG A 123 -10.00 4.91 12.13
N VAL A 124 -9.27 4.28 11.22
CA VAL A 124 -9.13 2.83 11.13
C VAL A 124 -7.68 2.45 11.35
N ASN A 125 -7.45 1.51 12.28
CA ASN A 125 -6.12 1.00 12.58
C ASN A 125 -6.02 -0.46 12.14
N PHE A 126 -4.97 -0.79 11.41
CA PHE A 126 -4.61 -2.17 11.11
C PHE A 126 -3.74 -2.74 12.23
N ASP A 127 -4.19 -3.81 12.86
CA ASP A 127 -3.41 -4.52 13.88
C ASP A 127 -2.58 -5.63 13.23
N LYS A 128 -3.20 -6.46 12.42
CA LYS A 128 -2.56 -7.60 11.78
C LYS A 128 -3.02 -7.75 10.34
N ALA A 129 -2.11 -8.10 9.46
CA ALA A 129 -2.40 -8.56 8.11
C ALA A 129 -1.31 -9.56 7.73
N ASP A 130 -1.60 -10.83 7.88
CA ASP A 130 -0.67 -11.94 7.65
C ASP A 130 -1.33 -13.05 6.84
N PRO A 131 -0.57 -13.82 6.06
CA PRO A 131 -1.08 -15.07 5.51
C PRO A 131 -1.47 -16.04 6.63
N PRO A 132 -2.44 -16.95 6.41
CA PRO A 132 -2.77 -18.00 7.37
C PRO A 132 -1.54 -18.81 7.77
N GLU A 133 -1.46 -19.22 9.04
CA GLU A 133 -0.29 -19.92 9.60
C GLU A 133 0.16 -21.15 8.79
N GLN A 134 -0.79 -21.86 8.17
CA GLN A 134 -0.53 -23.06 7.40
C GLN A 134 0.28 -22.79 6.11
N VAL A 135 0.29 -21.57 5.58
CA VAL A 135 0.93 -21.20 4.31
C VAL A 135 2.10 -20.22 4.46
N ILE A 136 2.40 -19.79 5.69
CA ILE A 136 3.45 -18.79 5.95
C ILE A 136 4.81 -19.25 5.38
N ASP A 137 5.18 -20.51 5.55
CA ASP A 137 6.49 -21.01 5.09
C ASP A 137 6.56 -21.03 3.57
N SER A 138 5.51 -21.52 2.90
CA SER A 138 5.44 -21.52 1.44
C SER A 138 5.45 -20.09 0.87
N PHE A 139 4.79 -19.16 1.54
CA PHE A 139 4.79 -17.76 1.15
C PHE A 139 6.18 -17.11 1.27
N ARG A 140 6.91 -17.43 2.34
CA ARG A 140 8.30 -16.98 2.51
C ARG A 140 9.23 -17.53 1.43
N GLU A 141 9.04 -18.78 1.00
CA GLU A 141 9.80 -19.38 -0.10
C GLU A 141 9.54 -18.64 -1.43
N VAL A 142 8.28 -18.33 -1.73
CA VAL A 142 7.91 -17.54 -2.92
C VAL A 142 8.56 -16.14 -2.87
N GLN A 143 8.46 -15.43 -1.75
CA GLN A 143 9.10 -14.13 -1.59
C GLN A 143 10.64 -14.20 -1.74
N ALA A 144 11.25 -15.23 -1.20
CA ALA A 144 12.70 -15.45 -1.36
C ALA A 144 13.09 -15.69 -2.82
N ALA A 145 12.28 -16.47 -3.55
CA ALA A 145 12.49 -16.72 -4.98
C ALA A 145 12.32 -15.44 -5.83
N GLU A 146 11.31 -14.61 -5.53
CA GLU A 146 11.11 -13.32 -6.18
C GLU A 146 12.30 -12.37 -5.94
N GLN A 147 12.74 -12.23 -4.71
CA GLN A 147 13.91 -11.42 -4.38
C GLN A 147 15.18 -11.92 -5.08
N GLN A 148 15.33 -13.23 -5.21
CA GLN A 148 16.46 -13.82 -5.94
C GLN A 148 16.38 -13.53 -7.42
N ARG A 149 15.20 -13.63 -8.05
CA ARG A 149 14.96 -13.27 -9.44
C ARG A 149 15.33 -11.81 -9.69
N ASP A 150 14.82 -10.89 -8.88
CA ASP A 150 15.08 -9.44 -9.00
C ASP A 150 16.55 -9.10 -8.83
N ARG A 151 17.25 -9.84 -7.95
CA ARG A 151 18.70 -9.69 -7.78
C ARG A 151 19.44 -10.13 -9.03
N LEU A 152 19.11 -11.31 -9.58
CA LEU A 152 19.75 -11.82 -10.80
C LEU A 152 19.50 -10.91 -12.00
N GLU A 153 18.29 -10.35 -12.12
CA GLU A 153 17.96 -9.37 -13.16
C GLU A 153 18.84 -8.12 -13.04
N LYS A 154 18.95 -7.54 -11.84
CA LYS A 154 19.83 -6.38 -11.59
C LYS A 154 21.32 -6.69 -11.82
N GLU A 155 21.77 -7.88 -11.48
CA GLU A 155 23.14 -8.33 -11.75
C GLU A 155 23.40 -8.48 -13.25
N ALA A 156 22.42 -9.03 -14.00
CA ALA A 156 22.50 -9.15 -15.46
C ALA A 156 22.52 -7.79 -16.15
N ASP A 157 21.67 -6.86 -15.72
CA ASP A 157 21.66 -5.48 -16.23
C ASP A 157 22.96 -4.74 -15.94
N ALA A 158 23.47 -4.88 -14.73
CA ALA A 158 24.77 -4.28 -14.36
C ALA A 158 25.91 -4.87 -15.19
N TYR A 159 25.90 -6.18 -15.44
CA TYR A 159 26.86 -6.84 -16.32
C TYR A 159 26.76 -6.32 -17.76
N ALA A 160 25.56 -6.27 -18.33
CA ALA A 160 25.33 -5.76 -19.67
C ALA A 160 25.81 -4.31 -19.84
N ASN A 161 25.47 -3.44 -18.87
CA ASN A 161 25.91 -2.05 -18.87
C ASN A 161 27.43 -1.92 -18.78
N ARG A 162 28.08 -2.75 -17.97
CA ARG A 162 29.55 -2.78 -17.86
C ARG A 162 30.21 -3.18 -19.17
N ILE A 163 29.75 -4.26 -19.82
CA ILE A 163 30.28 -4.72 -21.09
C ILE A 163 30.10 -3.67 -22.19
N LEU A 164 28.89 -3.06 -22.27
CA LEU A 164 28.63 -1.99 -23.24
C LEU A 164 29.52 -0.76 -23.01
N ALA A 165 29.75 -0.36 -21.76
CA ALA A 165 30.60 0.76 -21.42
C ALA A 165 32.05 0.44 -21.77
N GLN A 166 32.54 -0.77 -21.48
CA GLN A 166 33.88 -1.23 -21.84
C GLN A 166 34.10 -1.22 -23.35
N ALA A 167 33.18 -1.84 -24.11
CA ALA A 167 33.27 -1.89 -25.59
C ALA A 167 33.25 -0.49 -26.23
N ARG A 168 32.43 0.43 -25.69
CA ARG A 168 32.45 1.84 -26.14
C ARG A 168 33.75 2.54 -25.81
N GLY A 169 34.32 2.28 -24.63
CA GLY A 169 35.64 2.82 -24.25
C GLY A 169 36.74 2.31 -25.15
N GLU A 170 36.81 1.01 -25.44
CA GLU A 170 37.74 0.39 -26.34
C GLU A 170 37.62 0.93 -27.78
N ALA A 171 36.39 1.05 -28.28
CA ALA A 171 36.12 1.62 -29.60
C ALA A 171 36.56 3.10 -29.71
N ALA A 172 36.30 3.89 -28.66
CA ALA A 172 36.77 5.28 -28.58
C ALA A 172 38.30 5.35 -28.57
N GLN A 173 38.96 4.51 -27.78
CA GLN A 173 40.42 4.44 -27.71
C GLN A 173 41.06 4.12 -29.07
N VAL A 174 40.52 3.11 -29.79
CA VAL A 174 40.98 2.74 -31.13
C VAL A 174 40.80 3.90 -32.12
N ARG A 175 39.70 4.61 -32.04
CA ARG A 175 39.44 5.79 -32.89
C ARG A 175 40.42 6.91 -32.61
N GLU A 176 40.62 7.26 -31.36
CA GLU A 176 41.59 8.31 -30.96
C GLU A 176 43.01 7.96 -31.37
N GLN A 177 43.42 6.69 -31.23
CA GLN A 177 44.73 6.22 -31.68
C GLN A 177 44.88 6.35 -33.20
N ALA A 178 43.87 6.00 -33.98
CA ALA A 178 43.86 6.12 -35.42
C ALA A 178 43.92 7.59 -35.89
N GLU A 179 43.20 8.49 -35.21
CA GLU A 179 43.22 9.93 -35.49
C GLU A 179 44.59 10.54 -35.14
N ALA A 180 45.17 10.16 -34.00
CA ALA A 180 46.51 10.60 -33.61
C ALA A 180 47.58 10.14 -34.60
N TYR A 181 47.51 8.86 -35.03
CA TYR A 181 48.42 8.33 -36.06
C TYR A 181 48.29 9.07 -37.39
N ARG A 182 47.04 9.30 -37.84
CA ARG A 182 46.78 10.10 -39.04
C ARG A 182 47.38 11.51 -38.94
N ALA A 183 47.17 12.19 -37.81
CA ALA A 183 47.70 13.52 -37.60
C ALA A 183 49.23 13.53 -37.64
N GLN A 184 49.86 12.52 -37.01
CA GLN A 184 51.32 12.36 -37.05
C GLN A 184 51.82 12.20 -38.49
N VAL A 185 51.27 11.28 -39.27
CA VAL A 185 51.71 11.05 -40.66
C VAL A 185 51.50 12.27 -41.53
N VAL A 186 50.40 12.99 -41.39
CA VAL A 186 50.14 14.24 -42.14
C VAL A 186 51.12 15.32 -41.76
N ASN A 187 51.43 15.49 -40.48
CA ASN A 187 52.36 16.49 -39.99
C ASN A 187 53.83 16.17 -40.47
N GLU A 188 54.25 14.91 -40.42
CA GLU A 188 55.51 14.45 -40.93
C GLU A 188 55.65 14.73 -42.42
N ALA A 189 54.68 14.33 -43.23
CA ALA A 189 54.63 14.56 -44.68
C ALA A 189 54.64 16.07 -45.02
N THR A 190 53.90 16.87 -44.28
CA THR A 190 53.89 18.34 -44.47
C THR A 190 55.23 18.96 -44.12
N GLY A 191 55.82 18.47 -43.04
CA GLY A 191 57.18 18.91 -42.64
C GLY A 191 58.29 18.58 -43.68
N GLU A 192 58.19 17.36 -44.25
CA GLU A 192 59.12 16.95 -45.36
C GLU A 192 58.91 17.77 -46.64
N ALA A 193 57.60 17.97 -47.02
CA ALA A 193 57.33 18.82 -48.19
C ALA A 193 57.81 20.26 -48.03
N SER A 194 57.65 20.82 -46.82
CA SER A 194 58.18 22.20 -46.51
C SER A 194 59.68 22.28 -46.60
N ARG A 195 60.41 21.26 -46.15
CA ARG A 195 61.89 21.22 -46.28
C ARG A 195 62.29 21.12 -47.70
N PHE A 196 61.60 20.32 -48.51
CA PHE A 196 61.90 20.17 -49.91
C PHE A 196 61.62 21.46 -50.72
N GLY A 197 60.60 22.20 -50.42
CA GLY A 197 60.24 23.47 -51.02
C GLY A 197 61.12 24.66 -50.61
N ALA A 198 61.94 24.50 -49.54
CA ALA A 198 62.90 25.52 -49.05
C ALA A 198 64.32 25.38 -49.61
N VAL A 199 64.57 24.36 -50.43
CA VAL A 199 65.84 24.16 -51.17
C VAL A 199 65.66 24.58 -52.63
#